data_2675a5ce45476c3056fe5ece0cfb166b
#
_entry.id   2675a5ce45476c3056fe5ece0cfb166b
#
_cell.length_a   1.000
_cell.length_b   1.000
_cell.length_c   1.000
_cell.angle_alpha   90.00
_cell.angle_beta   90.00
_cell.angle_gamma   90.00
#
_symmetry.space_group_name_H-M   'P 1'
#
loop_
_entity.id
_entity.type
_entity.pdbx_description
1 polymer ?
#
loop_
_entity_poly.entity_id
_entity_poly.type
_entity_poly.pdbx_seq_one_letter_code
_entity_poly.pdbx_strand_id
1 'polypeptide(L)'
;VLSHDDSDHTGGTGALLDSLPVTDLIVGPRVRVPVHSRICRRGEHWRWDGIEFRVLHPAIETLGSDNDNSCVLHIAGAGGSALLLADPEADAEEELLSLPLTADVVLVPHHGSRTSSGPRLVAAVGARMGVVSTGFGNRWNMPDSAVIARWRAAGTTVLNTADVGAVTVHFAPLPGGIEIQAHRLESRRWWRRGASR
;
A
#
# COMPACT_ATOMS: atom_id res chain seq x y z
N VAL A 1 0.23 -7.43 9.36
CA VAL A 1 0.27 -6.01 9.79
C VAL A 1 -1.08 -5.40 9.51
N LEU A 2 -1.67 -4.67 10.47
CA LEU A 2 -2.86 -3.84 10.31
C LEU A 2 -2.42 -2.37 10.40
N SER A 3 -2.70 -1.59 9.38
CA SER A 3 -2.11 -0.25 9.26
C SER A 3 -2.73 0.79 10.20
N HIS A 4 -4.06 0.88 10.25
CA HIS A 4 -4.87 1.80 11.07
C HIS A 4 -6.29 1.25 11.24
N ASP A 5 -7.16 1.90 12.01
CA ASP A 5 -8.42 1.32 12.51
C ASP A 5 -9.63 1.50 11.57
N ASP A 6 -9.44 1.91 10.34
CA ASP A 6 -10.54 2.02 9.38
C ASP A 6 -11.08 0.63 8.96
N SER A 7 -12.37 0.57 8.71
CA SER A 7 -13.10 -0.69 8.50
C SER A 7 -12.66 -1.47 7.26
N ASP A 8 -12.17 -0.81 6.24
CA ASP A 8 -11.63 -1.40 5.02
C ASP A 8 -10.20 -1.95 5.20
N HIS A 9 -9.52 -1.58 6.31
CA HIS A 9 -8.21 -2.10 6.72
C HIS A 9 -8.30 -3.15 7.82
N THR A 10 -9.29 -3.07 8.72
CA THR A 10 -9.42 -3.97 9.88
C THR A 10 -10.62 -4.90 9.83
N GLY A 11 -11.63 -4.62 9.02
CA GLY A 11 -12.92 -5.34 9.04
C GLY A 11 -12.84 -6.85 8.78
N GLY A 12 -11.83 -7.31 8.06
CA GLY A 12 -11.57 -8.73 7.82
C GLY A 12 -10.76 -9.46 8.90
N THR A 13 -10.27 -8.73 9.92
CA THR A 13 -9.30 -9.26 10.89
C THR A 13 -9.86 -10.43 11.70
N GLY A 14 -11.11 -10.36 12.17
CA GLY A 14 -11.75 -11.43 12.91
C GLY A 14 -11.77 -12.73 12.13
N ALA A 15 -12.28 -12.69 10.89
CA ALA A 15 -12.34 -13.86 10.03
C ALA A 15 -10.95 -14.45 9.71
N LEU A 16 -9.94 -13.59 9.57
CA LEU A 16 -8.56 -14.02 9.34
C LEU A 16 -7.99 -14.73 10.58
N LEU A 17 -8.17 -14.19 11.78
CA LEU A 17 -7.69 -14.75 13.03
C LEU A 17 -8.38 -16.09 13.35
N ASP A 18 -9.65 -16.23 12.99
CA ASP A 18 -10.40 -17.49 13.17
C ASP A 18 -9.97 -18.58 12.17
N SER A 19 -9.45 -18.20 11.01
CA SER A 19 -9.18 -19.13 9.91
C SER A 19 -7.71 -19.52 9.77
N LEU A 20 -6.78 -18.71 10.28
CA LEU A 20 -5.33 -18.89 10.09
C LEU A 20 -4.57 -18.80 11.42
N PRO A 21 -3.52 -19.61 11.59
CA PRO A 21 -2.62 -19.47 12.74
C PRO A 21 -1.76 -18.20 12.58
N VAL A 22 -2.16 -17.12 13.23
CA VAL A 22 -1.39 -15.88 13.27
C VAL A 22 -0.45 -15.91 14.47
N THR A 23 0.85 -15.97 14.24
CA THR A 23 1.86 -16.06 15.29
C THR A 23 2.40 -14.71 15.74
N ASP A 24 2.37 -13.72 14.86
CA ASP A 24 2.82 -12.36 15.14
C ASP A 24 1.89 -11.35 14.47
N LEU A 25 1.40 -10.39 15.22
CA LEU A 25 0.49 -9.35 14.76
C LEU A 25 1.02 -7.97 15.12
N ILE A 26 1.28 -7.17 14.10
CA ILE A 26 1.72 -5.78 14.22
C ILE A 26 0.53 -4.90 13.85
N VAL A 27 0.23 -3.90 14.66
CA VAL A 27 -0.95 -3.06 14.48
C VAL A 27 -0.60 -1.58 14.59
N GLY A 28 -1.32 -0.74 13.88
CA GLY A 28 -1.27 0.71 14.05
C GLY A 28 -1.62 1.13 15.48
N PRO A 29 -1.15 2.29 15.96
CA PRO A 29 -1.27 2.69 17.38
C PRO A 29 -2.70 2.70 17.91
N ARG A 30 -3.69 2.95 17.05
CA ARG A 30 -5.11 3.05 17.42
C ARG A 30 -5.91 1.77 17.16
N VAL A 31 -5.35 0.82 16.43
CA VAL A 31 -6.01 -0.46 16.13
C VAL A 31 -6.20 -1.26 17.42
N ARG A 32 -7.40 -1.79 17.61
CA ARG A 32 -7.74 -2.66 18.75
C ARG A 32 -8.13 -4.05 18.25
N VAL A 33 -7.45 -5.04 18.75
CA VAL A 33 -7.69 -6.47 18.42
C VAL A 33 -7.80 -7.29 19.70
N PRO A 34 -8.58 -8.38 19.71
CA PRO A 34 -8.80 -9.21 20.92
C PRO A 34 -7.65 -10.20 21.19
N VAL A 35 -6.54 -10.08 20.50
CA VAL A 35 -5.37 -10.97 20.62
C VAL A 35 -4.11 -10.16 20.91
N HIS A 36 -3.05 -10.85 21.37
CA HIS A 36 -1.77 -10.19 21.58
C HIS A 36 -1.22 -9.60 20.28
N SER A 37 -0.83 -8.35 20.34
CA SER A 37 -0.27 -7.61 19.21
C SER A 37 0.79 -6.62 19.68
N ARG A 38 1.72 -6.28 18.81
CA ARG A 38 2.69 -5.19 19.05
C ARG A 38 2.32 -3.98 18.19
N ILE A 39 2.56 -2.80 18.75
CA ILE A 39 2.32 -1.54 18.04
C ILE A 39 3.45 -1.31 17.06
N CYS A 40 3.10 -1.02 15.82
CA CYS A 40 4.00 -0.65 14.76
C CYS A 40 4.72 0.67 15.08
N ARG A 41 6.04 0.68 14.92
CA ARG A 41 6.87 1.87 15.20
C ARG A 41 7.99 2.01 14.19
N ARG A 42 8.27 3.23 13.77
CA ARG A 42 9.41 3.56 12.92
C ARG A 42 10.71 2.96 13.47
N GLY A 43 11.47 2.33 12.56
CA GLY A 43 12.73 1.69 12.89
C GLY A 43 12.63 0.21 13.23
N GLU A 44 11.42 -0.32 13.47
CA GLU A 44 11.25 -1.76 13.53
C GLU A 44 11.59 -2.39 12.19
N HIS A 45 12.32 -3.50 12.23
CA HIS A 45 12.67 -4.24 11.03
C HIS A 45 12.84 -5.72 11.38
N TRP A 46 12.60 -6.56 10.38
CA TRP A 46 12.84 -8.00 10.49
C TRP A 46 13.19 -8.57 9.11
N ARG A 47 13.71 -9.78 9.10
CA ARG A 47 13.94 -10.56 7.90
C ARG A 47 13.12 -11.84 7.93
N TRP A 48 12.53 -12.16 6.78
CA TRP A 48 11.81 -13.40 6.56
C TRP A 48 12.12 -13.92 5.16
N ASP A 49 12.65 -15.13 5.06
CA ASP A 49 13.05 -15.81 3.80
C ASP A 49 13.91 -14.93 2.86
N GLY A 50 14.86 -14.20 3.43
CA GLY A 50 15.76 -13.33 2.68
C GLY A 50 15.17 -11.95 2.31
N ILE A 51 13.88 -11.72 2.60
CA ILE A 51 13.22 -10.44 2.40
C ILE A 51 13.35 -9.60 3.67
N GLU A 52 13.69 -8.33 3.50
CA GLU A 52 13.75 -7.34 4.57
C GLU A 52 12.46 -6.53 4.63
N PHE A 53 11.95 -6.36 5.83
CA PHE A 53 10.78 -5.56 6.14
C PHE A 53 11.20 -4.44 7.08
N ARG A 54 10.82 -3.20 6.79
CA ARG A 54 11.10 -2.03 7.62
C ARG A 54 9.86 -1.20 7.83
N VAL A 55 9.53 -0.90 9.08
CA VAL A 55 8.50 0.06 9.42
C VAL A 55 9.07 1.47 9.32
N LEU A 56 8.47 2.29 8.47
CA LEU A 56 8.89 3.67 8.24
C LEU A 56 8.07 4.68 9.04
N HIS A 57 6.83 4.33 9.41
CA HIS A 57 5.89 5.19 10.12
C HIS A 57 4.90 4.33 10.95
N PRO A 58 4.38 4.85 12.07
CA PRO A 58 4.62 6.14 12.68
C PRO A 58 5.91 6.19 13.51
N ALA A 59 6.49 7.39 13.70
CA ALA A 59 7.61 7.59 14.58
C ALA A 59 7.20 7.45 16.06
N ILE A 60 6.12 8.13 16.38
CA ILE A 60 5.37 8.07 17.64
C ILE A 60 3.91 8.24 17.29
N GLU A 61 2.99 7.88 18.19
CA GLU A 61 1.58 8.20 18.00
C GLU A 61 1.42 9.71 17.82
N THR A 62 0.88 10.14 16.67
CA THR A 62 0.62 11.53 16.38
C THR A 62 -0.78 11.92 16.87
N LEU A 63 -1.02 13.21 17.06
CA LEU A 63 -2.35 13.74 17.43
C LEU A 63 -3.28 13.91 16.22
N GLY A 64 -2.82 13.63 15.01
CA GLY A 64 -3.58 13.75 13.77
C GLY A 64 -4.71 12.73 13.62
N SER A 65 -5.16 12.57 12.40
CA SER A 65 -6.16 11.57 12.02
C SER A 65 -5.67 10.14 12.30
N ASP A 66 -6.56 9.15 12.25
CA ASP A 66 -6.14 7.76 12.32
C ASP A 66 -5.29 7.39 11.10
N ASN A 67 -5.62 7.93 9.94
CA ASN A 67 -4.87 7.80 8.71
C ASN A 67 -3.42 8.24 8.87
N ASP A 68 -3.17 9.36 9.54
CA ASP A 68 -1.81 9.86 9.81
C ASP A 68 -1.02 9.01 10.81
N ASN A 69 -1.65 8.02 11.43
CA ASN A 69 -0.98 7.02 12.27
C ASN A 69 -0.81 5.66 11.56
N SER A 70 -1.00 5.60 10.25
CA SER A 70 -0.85 4.40 9.45
C SER A 70 0.53 3.76 9.58
N CYS A 71 0.57 2.44 9.72
CA CYS A 71 1.80 1.68 9.53
C CYS A 71 2.25 1.74 8.08
N VAL A 72 3.36 2.38 7.82
CA VAL A 72 4.01 2.37 6.50
C VAL A 72 5.12 1.33 6.48
N LEU A 73 5.07 0.43 5.52
CA LEU A 73 5.99 -0.70 5.42
C LEU A 73 6.78 -0.65 4.11
N HIS A 74 8.10 -0.67 4.22
CA HIS A 74 9.01 -0.89 3.10
C HIS A 74 9.49 -2.34 3.10
N ILE A 75 9.39 -3.00 1.95
CA ILE A 75 9.74 -4.40 1.75
C ILE A 75 10.79 -4.46 0.65
N ALA A 76 11.91 -5.13 0.90
CA ALA A 76 13.00 -5.22 -0.07
C ALA A 76 13.62 -6.61 -0.10
N GLY A 77 13.96 -7.05 -1.31
CA GLY A 77 14.64 -8.31 -1.58
C GLY A 77 15.53 -8.21 -2.81
N ALA A 78 16.17 -9.31 -3.17
CA ALA A 78 17.09 -9.34 -4.31
C ALA A 78 16.43 -9.02 -5.66
N GLY A 79 15.12 -9.17 -5.78
CA GLY A 79 14.36 -8.91 -7.01
C GLY A 79 13.78 -7.50 -7.12
N GLY A 80 13.83 -6.70 -6.07
CA GLY A 80 13.26 -5.36 -6.03
C GLY A 80 12.62 -4.99 -4.70
N SER A 81 11.85 -3.90 -4.69
CA SER A 81 11.28 -3.32 -3.48
C SER A 81 9.83 -2.87 -3.67
N ALA A 82 9.07 -2.93 -2.58
CA ALA A 82 7.70 -2.43 -2.50
C ALA A 82 7.53 -1.48 -1.31
N LEU A 83 6.74 -0.43 -1.50
CA LEU A 83 6.33 0.49 -0.45
C LEU A 83 4.82 0.41 -0.26
N LEU A 84 4.40 -0.04 0.93
CA LEU A 84 3.00 -0.09 1.34
C LEU A 84 2.75 1.10 2.26
N LEU A 85 2.12 2.13 1.71
CA LEU A 85 1.95 3.41 2.41
C LEU A 85 0.75 3.39 3.35
N ALA A 86 -0.25 2.54 3.12
CA ALA A 86 -1.56 2.63 3.74
C ALA A 86 -2.22 4.01 3.44
N ASP A 87 -2.74 4.74 4.43
CA ASP A 87 -3.58 5.91 4.18
C ASP A 87 -3.06 7.23 4.76
N PRO A 88 -1.72 7.48 4.81
CA PRO A 88 -1.18 8.73 5.31
C PRO A 88 -1.72 9.92 4.52
N GLU A 89 -2.01 10.99 5.23
CA GLU A 89 -2.37 12.28 4.67
C GLU A 89 -1.19 13.26 4.74
N ALA A 90 -1.43 14.54 4.52
CA ALA A 90 -0.37 15.51 4.30
C ALA A 90 0.68 15.59 5.44
N ASP A 91 0.25 15.49 6.70
CA ASP A 91 1.14 15.62 7.85
C ASP A 91 2.07 14.40 7.97
N ALA A 92 1.53 13.20 7.84
CA ALA A 92 2.33 11.98 7.83
C ALA A 92 3.21 11.86 6.59
N GLU A 93 2.75 12.33 5.43
CA GLU A 93 3.58 12.40 4.22
C GLU A 93 4.82 13.30 4.44
N GLU A 94 4.67 14.45 5.11
CA GLU A 94 5.79 15.34 5.39
C GLU A 94 6.82 14.70 6.33
N GLU A 95 6.37 13.95 7.34
CA GLU A 95 7.28 13.18 8.20
C GLU A 95 8.06 12.10 7.41
N LEU A 96 7.38 11.42 6.49
CA LEU A 96 7.97 10.38 5.65
C LEU A 96 9.08 10.91 4.75
N LEU A 97 9.00 12.17 4.29
CA LEU A 97 10.00 12.77 3.39
C LEU A 97 11.42 12.85 3.98
N SER A 98 11.56 12.70 5.30
CA SER A 98 12.86 12.60 5.97
C SER A 98 13.57 11.25 5.78
N LEU A 99 12.90 10.28 5.15
CA LEU A 99 13.34 8.88 5.05
C LEU A 99 13.62 8.48 3.59
N PRO A 100 14.38 7.41 3.36
CA PRO A 100 14.55 6.84 2.03
C PRO A 100 13.26 6.10 1.63
N LEU A 101 12.45 6.72 0.76
CA LEU A 101 11.16 6.19 0.32
C LEU A 101 11.21 5.44 -1.01
N THR A 102 12.35 5.45 -1.70
CA THR A 102 12.46 4.87 -3.05
C THR A 102 12.05 3.41 -3.06
N ALA A 103 11.13 3.06 -3.97
CA ALA A 103 10.69 1.70 -4.18
C ALA A 103 10.33 1.47 -5.65
N ASP A 104 10.46 0.24 -6.12
CA ASP A 104 10.09 -0.14 -7.49
C ASP A 104 8.58 -0.15 -7.68
N VAL A 105 7.86 -0.63 -6.65
CA VAL A 105 6.40 -0.72 -6.63
C VAL A 105 5.85 0.02 -5.41
N VAL A 106 4.78 0.78 -5.62
CA VAL A 106 4.05 1.45 -4.54
C VAL A 106 2.59 1.03 -4.51
N LEU A 107 2.07 0.74 -3.33
CA LEU A 107 0.64 0.79 -3.11
C LEU A 107 0.28 2.26 -2.89
N VAL A 108 -0.44 2.84 -3.86
CA VAL A 108 -0.78 4.28 -3.86
C VAL A 108 -1.61 4.58 -2.61
N PRO A 109 -1.19 5.57 -1.80
CA PRO A 109 -1.79 5.79 -0.50
C PRO A 109 -3.24 6.23 -0.59
N HIS A 110 -3.99 5.88 0.45
CA HIS A 110 -5.37 6.30 0.71
C HIS A 110 -6.27 6.09 -0.52
N HIS A 111 -6.14 4.93 -1.16
CA HIS A 111 -6.91 4.54 -2.35
C HIS A 111 -6.85 5.57 -3.49
N GLY A 112 -5.83 6.42 -3.53
CA GLY A 112 -5.73 7.53 -4.47
C GLY A 112 -6.62 8.72 -4.11
N SER A 113 -6.90 8.95 -2.82
CA SER A 113 -7.59 10.13 -2.31
C SER A 113 -6.80 11.41 -2.61
N ARG A 114 -7.52 12.53 -2.80
CA ARG A 114 -6.86 13.83 -3.00
C ARG A 114 -6.20 14.40 -1.75
N THR A 115 -6.49 13.86 -0.55
CA THR A 115 -5.85 14.24 0.71
C THR A 115 -4.45 13.65 0.85
N SER A 116 -4.03 12.81 -0.09
CA SER A 116 -2.82 12.04 -0.07
C SER A 116 -2.06 12.14 -1.41
N SER A 117 -0.90 11.52 -1.51
CA SER A 117 -0.06 11.55 -2.73
C SER A 117 0.41 12.95 -3.10
N GLY A 118 0.89 13.73 -2.13
CA GLY A 118 1.48 15.04 -2.38
C GLY A 118 2.63 14.99 -3.40
N PRO A 119 2.89 16.08 -4.17
CA PRO A 119 3.93 16.06 -5.21
C PRO A 119 5.32 15.68 -4.69
N ARG A 120 5.65 16.07 -3.46
CA ARG A 120 6.94 15.77 -2.83
C ARG A 120 7.06 14.27 -2.50
N LEU A 121 5.99 13.66 -1.98
CA LEU A 121 5.96 12.22 -1.72
C LEU A 121 6.12 11.43 -3.00
N VAL A 122 5.32 11.75 -4.03
CA VAL A 122 5.38 11.08 -5.34
C VAL A 122 6.78 11.13 -5.94
N ALA A 123 7.43 12.29 -5.89
CA ALA A 123 8.80 12.46 -6.38
C ALA A 123 9.83 11.68 -5.54
N ALA A 124 9.67 11.64 -4.20
CA ALA A 124 10.58 10.93 -3.30
C ALA A 124 10.47 9.40 -3.44
N VAL A 125 9.28 8.88 -3.70
CA VAL A 125 9.06 7.44 -3.92
C VAL A 125 9.64 7.00 -5.25
N GLY A 126 9.42 7.74 -6.33
CA GLY A 126 9.98 7.48 -7.65
C GLY A 126 9.65 6.09 -8.22
N ALA A 127 8.50 5.52 -7.85
CA ALA A 127 8.14 4.16 -8.20
C ALA A 127 7.88 4.00 -9.71
N ARG A 128 8.33 2.88 -10.27
CA ARG A 128 8.05 2.50 -11.65
C ARG A 128 6.60 2.03 -11.83
N MET A 129 6.03 1.39 -10.79
CA MET A 129 4.69 0.83 -10.77
C MET A 129 3.92 1.31 -9.54
N GLY A 130 2.69 1.77 -9.75
CA GLY A 130 1.72 2.09 -8.71
C GLY A 130 0.48 1.19 -8.82
N VAL A 131 0.07 0.60 -7.72
CA VAL A 131 -1.20 -0.11 -7.62
C VAL A 131 -2.15 0.72 -6.76
N VAL A 132 -3.34 1.00 -7.29
CA VAL A 132 -4.42 1.64 -6.55
C VAL A 132 -5.46 0.59 -6.19
N SER A 133 -5.68 0.40 -4.90
CA SER A 133 -6.70 -0.53 -4.38
C SER A 133 -8.03 0.19 -4.26
N THR A 134 -8.96 -0.05 -5.19
CA THR A 134 -10.32 0.50 -5.12
C THR A 134 -11.37 -0.52 -5.56
N GLY A 135 -12.57 -0.36 -5.03
CA GLY A 135 -13.74 -1.13 -5.49
C GLY A 135 -14.35 -0.53 -6.76
N PHE A 136 -14.86 -1.39 -7.64
CA PHE A 136 -15.62 -0.95 -8.81
C PHE A 136 -16.87 -0.17 -8.39
N GLY A 137 -17.05 1.03 -8.96
CA GLY A 137 -18.22 1.87 -8.66
C GLY A 137 -18.28 2.34 -7.19
N ASN A 138 -17.14 2.49 -6.53
CA ASN A 138 -17.10 2.95 -5.15
C ASN A 138 -17.74 4.34 -4.99
N ARG A 139 -18.42 4.55 -3.88
CA ARG A 139 -19.20 5.78 -3.60
C ARG A 139 -18.35 7.03 -3.38
N TRP A 140 -17.07 6.88 -3.15
CA TRP A 140 -16.15 8.00 -2.89
C TRP A 140 -15.50 8.56 -4.15
N ASN A 141 -15.80 8.00 -5.34
CA ASN A 141 -15.17 8.36 -6.61
C ASN A 141 -13.64 8.25 -6.58
N MET A 142 -13.11 7.30 -5.83
CA MET A 142 -11.67 7.01 -5.81
C MET A 142 -11.31 6.04 -6.94
N PRO A 143 -10.10 6.21 -7.49
CA PRO A 143 -9.09 7.23 -7.20
C PRO A 143 -9.42 8.59 -7.81
N ASP A 144 -8.93 9.68 -7.18
CA ASP A 144 -9.01 11.02 -7.75
C ASP A 144 -8.12 11.13 -9.01
N SER A 145 -8.69 11.69 -10.07
CA SER A 145 -8.00 11.76 -11.37
C SER A 145 -6.71 12.59 -11.34
N ALA A 146 -6.67 13.65 -10.51
CA ALA A 146 -5.46 14.48 -10.38
C ALA A 146 -4.35 13.74 -9.63
N VAL A 147 -4.68 12.86 -8.68
CA VAL A 147 -3.72 11.99 -8.01
C VAL A 147 -3.10 11.02 -9.01
N ILE A 148 -3.94 10.35 -9.81
CA ILE A 148 -3.45 9.42 -10.83
C ILE A 148 -2.59 10.13 -11.88
N ALA A 149 -3.01 11.32 -12.31
CA ALA A 149 -2.23 12.14 -13.24
C ALA A 149 -0.86 12.50 -12.66
N ARG A 150 -0.77 12.81 -11.37
CA ARG A 150 0.47 13.13 -10.67
C ARG A 150 1.46 11.96 -10.66
N TRP A 151 1.01 10.76 -10.29
CA TRP A 151 1.84 9.56 -10.35
C TRP A 151 2.32 9.27 -11.77
N ARG A 152 1.44 9.36 -12.77
CA ARG A 152 1.80 9.15 -14.17
C ARG A 152 2.79 10.19 -14.69
N ALA A 153 2.62 11.45 -14.32
CA ALA A 153 3.55 12.53 -14.70
C ALA A 153 4.95 12.33 -14.09
N ALA A 154 5.04 11.65 -12.95
CA ALA A 154 6.31 11.24 -12.34
C ALA A 154 6.91 9.97 -12.97
N GLY A 155 6.32 9.41 -14.01
CA GLY A 155 6.81 8.21 -14.71
C GLY A 155 6.28 6.88 -14.17
N THR A 156 5.35 6.90 -13.21
CA THR A 156 4.77 5.68 -12.63
C THR A 156 3.68 5.12 -13.55
N THR A 157 3.78 3.84 -13.92
CA THR A 157 2.66 3.11 -14.51
C THR A 157 1.64 2.76 -13.43
N VAL A 158 0.39 3.23 -13.55
CA VAL A 158 -0.63 3.04 -12.50
C VAL A 158 -1.69 2.06 -12.95
N LEU A 159 -1.90 1.02 -12.14
CA LEU A 159 -2.97 0.04 -12.26
C LEU A 159 -4.01 0.24 -11.15
N ASN A 160 -5.29 0.27 -11.53
CA ASN A 160 -6.41 0.35 -10.59
C ASN A 160 -7.13 -1.00 -10.49
N THR A 161 -7.22 -1.57 -9.30
CA THR A 161 -7.88 -2.88 -9.08
C THR A 161 -9.37 -2.88 -9.47
N ALA A 162 -10.06 -1.73 -9.44
CA ALA A 162 -11.43 -1.59 -9.94
C ALA A 162 -11.52 -1.96 -11.42
N ASP A 163 -10.50 -1.65 -12.22
CA ASP A 163 -10.48 -1.88 -13.67
C ASP A 163 -9.87 -3.25 -14.00
N VAL A 164 -8.70 -3.56 -13.43
CA VAL A 164 -7.90 -4.72 -13.84
C VAL A 164 -8.10 -5.96 -12.96
N GLY A 165 -8.83 -5.84 -11.84
CA GLY A 165 -9.01 -6.91 -10.86
C GLY A 165 -7.79 -7.08 -9.96
N ALA A 166 -7.57 -8.28 -9.44
CA ALA A 166 -6.38 -8.57 -8.63
C ALA A 166 -5.11 -8.29 -9.45
N VAL A 167 -4.13 -7.69 -8.79
CA VAL A 167 -2.79 -7.44 -9.32
C VAL A 167 -1.81 -8.27 -8.51
N THR A 168 -1.04 -9.11 -9.20
CA THR A 168 0.06 -9.87 -8.61
C THR A 168 1.36 -9.28 -9.13
N VAL A 169 2.29 -9.01 -8.22
CA VAL A 169 3.63 -8.52 -8.56
C VAL A 169 4.65 -9.57 -8.14
N HIS A 170 5.42 -10.06 -9.09
CA HIS A 170 6.51 -11.00 -8.86
C HIS A 170 7.84 -10.25 -8.93
N PHE A 171 8.62 -10.35 -7.88
CA PHE A 171 9.97 -9.79 -7.81
C PHE A 171 10.97 -10.95 -8.03
N ALA A 172 11.50 -11.06 -9.24
CA ALA A 172 12.51 -12.06 -9.57
C ALA A 172 13.91 -11.45 -9.53
N PRO A 173 14.92 -12.17 -8.99
CA PRO A 173 16.31 -11.74 -9.10
C PRO A 173 16.69 -11.50 -10.56
N LEU A 174 17.58 -10.54 -10.80
CA LEU A 174 18.07 -10.26 -12.15
C LEU A 174 18.60 -11.54 -12.84
N PRO A 175 18.31 -11.74 -14.16
CA PRO A 175 17.74 -10.76 -15.10
C PRO A 175 16.21 -10.69 -15.17
N GLY A 176 15.45 -11.41 -14.33
CA GLY A 176 13.99 -11.51 -14.41
C GLY A 176 13.24 -10.19 -14.10
N GLY A 177 13.72 -9.42 -13.13
CA GLY A 177 13.10 -8.15 -12.78
C GLY A 177 11.69 -8.27 -12.19
N ILE A 178 10.85 -7.24 -12.42
CA ILE A 178 9.49 -7.20 -11.91
C ILE A 178 8.51 -7.61 -13.00
N GLU A 179 7.73 -8.66 -12.72
CA GLU A 179 6.64 -9.13 -13.56
C GLU A 179 5.30 -8.81 -12.91
N ILE A 180 4.34 -8.35 -13.70
CA ILE A 180 3.03 -7.91 -13.23
C ILE A 180 1.94 -8.69 -13.96
N GLN A 181 1.04 -9.26 -13.19
CA GLN A 181 -0.13 -9.97 -13.68
C GLN A 181 -1.39 -9.22 -13.21
N ALA A 182 -2.27 -8.90 -14.15
CA ALA A 182 -3.53 -8.22 -13.89
C ALA A 182 -4.68 -9.14 -14.29
N HIS A 183 -5.36 -9.72 -13.30
CA HIS A 183 -6.26 -10.85 -13.47
C HIS A 183 -7.37 -10.63 -14.52
N ARG A 184 -7.97 -9.44 -14.58
CA ARG A 184 -9.04 -9.18 -15.59
C ARG A 184 -8.51 -8.99 -16.99
N LEU A 185 -7.27 -8.59 -17.15
CA LEU A 185 -6.66 -8.45 -18.48
C LEU A 185 -6.32 -9.81 -19.08
N GLU A 186 -5.91 -10.77 -18.22
CA GLU A 186 -5.54 -12.13 -18.63
C GLU A 186 -6.77 -13.06 -18.75
N SER A 187 -7.76 -12.90 -17.84
CA SER A 187 -8.97 -13.74 -17.79
C SER A 187 -10.18 -13.01 -18.39
N ARG A 188 -10.14 -12.72 -19.67
CA ARG A 188 -11.27 -12.08 -20.37
C ARG A 188 -12.47 -13.01 -20.39
N ARG A 189 -13.62 -12.52 -19.88
CA ARG A 189 -14.90 -13.21 -19.95
C ARG A 189 -15.91 -12.30 -20.64
N TRP A 190 -16.77 -12.85 -21.51
CA TRP A 190 -17.71 -12.09 -22.35
C TRP A 190 -18.72 -11.24 -21.55
N TRP A 191 -19.01 -11.59 -20.30
CA TRP A 191 -19.91 -10.83 -19.41
C TRP A 191 -19.20 -9.76 -18.55
N ARG A 192 -17.88 -9.64 -18.65
CA ARG A 192 -17.15 -8.58 -17.96
C ARG A 192 -16.98 -7.38 -18.88
N ARG A 193 -17.27 -6.17 -18.37
CA ARG A 193 -16.93 -4.93 -19.08
C ARG A 193 -15.44 -4.92 -19.38
N GLY A 194 -15.07 -4.55 -20.61
CA GLY A 194 -13.68 -4.30 -20.94
C GLY A 194 -13.12 -3.15 -20.08
N ALA A 195 -11.84 -3.22 -19.73
CA ALA A 195 -11.17 -2.07 -19.12
C ALA A 195 -11.35 -0.86 -20.04
N SER A 196 -11.82 0.26 -19.49
CA SER A 196 -11.84 1.54 -20.21
C SER A 196 -10.41 1.88 -20.60
N ARG A 197 -10.21 2.16 -21.89
CA ARG A 197 -8.89 2.58 -22.43
C ARG A 197 -8.56 3.98 -21.97
#